data_eb0fc37a437b9987b22439abb2e1fa64
#
_entry.id   eb0fc37a437b9987b22439abb2e1fa64
#
_cell.length_a   1.000
_cell.length_b   1.000
_cell.length_c   1.000
_cell.angle_alpha   90.00
_cell.angle_beta   90.00
_cell.angle_gamma   90.00
#
_symmetry.space_group_name_H-M   'P 1'
#
loop_
_entity.id
_entity.type
_entity.pdbx_description
1 polymer ?
#
loop_
_entity_poly.entity_id
_entity_poly.type
_entity_poly.pdbx_seq_one_letter_code
_entity_poly.pdbx_strand_id
1 'polypeptide(L)'
;MGEWLRNQGHEFGATTGRPRRCGWLDVNVVRHAAMINGLTDLVITKLDILSGLKNIKMCVAYDVDGVRYDYIPSNIEDLYKAKPIYEEFDGWEEDISTMKTYEELPENCKTYLRRIEELCHTRISMISVGPERNCNIYLHEMLK
;
A
#
# COMPACT_ATOMS: atom_id res chain seq x y z
N MET A 1 -5.83 -14.47 0.65
CA MET A 1 -4.96 -13.31 0.32
C MET A 1 -4.05 -12.91 1.48
N GLY A 2 -4.54 -12.59 2.68
CA GLY A 2 -3.69 -12.15 3.79
C GLY A 2 -2.60 -13.15 4.22
N GLU A 3 -2.88 -14.45 4.16
CA GLU A 3 -1.88 -15.48 4.41
C GLU A 3 -0.81 -15.53 3.32
N TRP A 4 -1.21 -15.37 2.06
CA TRP A 4 -0.29 -15.32 0.93
C TRP A 4 0.66 -14.10 1.07
N LEU A 5 0.12 -12.90 1.31
CA LEU A 5 0.91 -11.68 1.53
C LEU A 5 1.89 -11.82 2.71
N ARG A 6 1.44 -12.47 3.80
CA ARG A 6 2.29 -12.74 4.97
C ARG A 6 3.48 -13.62 4.61
N ASN A 7 3.23 -14.68 3.87
CA ASN A 7 4.27 -15.64 3.50
C ASN A 7 5.25 -15.03 2.50
N GLN A 8 4.76 -14.36 1.46
CA GLN A 8 5.61 -13.68 0.47
C GLN A 8 6.43 -12.54 1.10
N GLY A 9 5.79 -11.76 1.96
CA GLY A 9 6.44 -10.62 2.63
C GLY A 9 7.23 -10.98 3.89
N HIS A 10 7.29 -12.27 4.29
CA HIS A 10 7.91 -12.71 5.55
C HIS A 10 7.40 -11.91 6.77
N GLU A 11 6.07 -11.66 6.81
CA GLU A 11 5.44 -10.84 7.82
C GLU A 11 5.20 -11.59 9.13
N PHE A 12 6.29 -11.81 9.86
CA PHE A 12 6.34 -12.43 11.17
C PHE A 12 7.09 -11.53 12.15
N GLY A 13 6.78 -11.67 13.44
CA GLY A 13 7.51 -10.95 14.49
C GLY A 13 8.97 -11.43 14.54
N ALA A 14 9.92 -10.49 14.44
CA ALA A 14 11.35 -10.83 14.36
C ALA A 14 11.84 -11.66 15.55
N THR A 15 11.34 -11.39 16.76
CA THR A 15 11.75 -12.09 17.99
C THR A 15 10.86 -13.30 18.32
N THR A 16 9.54 -13.15 18.10
CA THR A 16 8.57 -14.15 18.58
C THR A 16 8.10 -15.11 17.49
N GLY A 17 8.40 -14.84 16.22
CA GLY A 17 7.84 -15.58 15.09
C GLY A 17 6.32 -15.44 14.92
N ARG A 18 5.66 -14.57 15.71
CA ARG A 18 4.20 -14.43 15.67
C ARG A 18 3.76 -13.92 14.29
N PRO A 19 2.78 -14.59 13.62
CA PRO A 19 2.28 -14.14 12.33
C PRO A 19 1.57 -12.80 12.46
N ARG A 20 1.90 -11.86 11.56
CA ARG A 20 1.21 -10.57 11.44
C ARG A 20 -0.06 -10.75 10.62
N ARG A 21 -1.07 -9.93 10.90
CA ARG A 21 -2.26 -9.84 10.06
C ARG A 21 -1.94 -8.96 8.86
N CYS A 22 -2.11 -9.50 7.66
CA CYS A 22 -1.85 -8.81 6.40
C CYS A 22 -3.14 -8.72 5.59
N GLY A 23 -3.24 -7.72 4.74
CA GLY A 23 -4.38 -7.48 3.85
C GLY A 23 -4.00 -6.48 2.78
N TRP A 24 -4.99 -6.09 1.99
CA TRP A 24 -4.85 -5.05 0.99
C TRP A 24 -4.56 -3.69 1.63
N LEU A 25 -3.91 -2.81 0.89
CA LEU A 25 -3.66 -1.44 1.32
C LEU A 25 -5.00 -0.74 1.61
N ASP A 26 -5.09 -0.13 2.78
CA ASP A 26 -6.18 0.76 3.15
C ASP A 26 -5.71 2.21 3.02
N VAL A 27 -6.10 2.85 1.91
CA VAL A 27 -5.65 4.20 1.59
C VAL A 27 -6.26 5.27 2.52
N ASN A 28 -7.41 4.97 3.13
CA ASN A 28 -8.04 5.90 4.07
C ASN A 28 -7.23 6.03 5.35
N VAL A 29 -6.60 4.93 5.81
CA VAL A 29 -5.67 4.95 6.96
C VAL A 29 -4.44 5.78 6.63
N VAL A 30 -3.86 5.59 5.44
CA VAL A 30 -2.68 6.35 5.01
C VAL A 30 -3.00 7.83 4.86
N ARG A 31 -4.11 8.17 4.19
CA ARG A 31 -4.58 9.56 4.03
C ARG A 31 -4.82 10.24 5.38
N HIS A 32 -5.49 9.55 6.30
CA HIS A 32 -5.70 10.05 7.66
C HIS A 32 -4.38 10.33 8.38
N ALA A 33 -3.43 9.38 8.32
CA ALA A 33 -2.11 9.53 8.91
C ALA A 33 -1.34 10.70 8.27
N ALA A 34 -1.39 10.85 6.94
CA ALA A 34 -0.76 11.96 6.24
C ALA A 34 -1.32 13.31 6.70
N MET A 35 -2.64 13.42 6.82
CA MET A 35 -3.32 14.64 7.25
C MET A 35 -2.96 15.04 8.70
N ILE A 36 -3.06 14.11 9.65
CA ILE A 36 -2.85 14.44 11.08
C ILE A 36 -1.38 14.67 11.43
N ASN A 37 -0.44 14.07 10.67
CA ASN A 37 0.99 14.24 10.91
C ASN A 37 1.63 15.28 9.97
N GLY A 38 0.89 15.86 9.04
CA GLY A 38 1.43 16.83 8.09
C GLY A 38 2.50 16.23 7.19
N LEU A 39 2.32 14.98 6.73
CA LEU A 39 3.30 14.31 5.88
C LEU A 39 3.41 15.00 4.53
N THR A 40 4.63 15.21 4.08
CA THR A 40 4.96 15.74 2.75
C THR A 40 5.21 14.64 1.74
N ASP A 41 5.63 13.49 2.22
CA ASP A 41 6.11 12.39 1.39
C ASP A 41 5.71 11.03 1.96
N LEU A 42 5.49 10.06 1.07
CA LEU A 42 5.27 8.65 1.38
C LEU A 42 6.46 7.82 0.90
N VAL A 43 6.75 6.77 1.65
CA VAL A 43 7.65 5.69 1.25
C VAL A 43 6.85 4.42 1.10
N ILE A 44 6.85 3.84 -0.09
CA ILE A 44 6.21 2.55 -0.35
C ILE A 44 7.23 1.44 -0.20
N THR A 45 6.99 0.52 0.71
CA THR A 45 7.86 -0.63 0.94
C THR A 45 7.21 -1.93 0.51
N LYS A 46 8.03 -2.93 0.18
CA LYS A 46 7.58 -4.28 -0.16
C LYS A 46 6.64 -4.33 -1.38
N LEU A 47 6.88 -3.46 -2.36
CA LEU A 47 6.10 -3.44 -3.59
C LEU A 47 6.34 -4.72 -4.42
N ASP A 48 7.53 -5.27 -4.31
CA ASP A 48 7.99 -6.52 -4.94
C ASP A 48 7.11 -7.73 -4.60
N ILE A 49 6.57 -7.80 -3.39
CA ILE A 49 5.72 -8.92 -2.97
C ILE A 49 4.38 -9.00 -3.73
N LEU A 50 3.98 -7.94 -4.43
CA LEU A 50 2.78 -7.93 -5.25
C LEU A 50 3.01 -8.48 -6.66
N SER A 51 4.26 -8.70 -7.07
CA SER A 51 4.60 -9.32 -8.35
C SER A 51 3.98 -10.71 -8.49
N GLY A 52 3.50 -11.04 -9.68
CA GLY A 52 2.80 -12.30 -9.98
C GLY A 52 1.31 -12.30 -9.62
N LEU A 53 0.78 -11.25 -9.02
CA LEU A 53 -0.66 -11.12 -8.80
C LEU A 53 -1.34 -10.58 -10.06
N LYS A 54 -2.42 -11.24 -10.48
CA LYS A 54 -3.24 -10.79 -11.62
C LYS A 54 -4.11 -9.59 -11.27
N ASN A 55 -4.62 -9.56 -10.04
CA ASN A 55 -5.48 -8.49 -9.55
C ASN A 55 -5.00 -8.03 -8.16
N ILE A 56 -4.91 -6.73 -8.00
CA ILE A 56 -4.56 -6.06 -6.76
C ILE A 56 -5.74 -5.19 -6.33
N LYS A 57 -6.03 -5.13 -5.04
CA LYS A 57 -7.12 -4.32 -4.51
C LYS A 57 -6.57 -3.24 -3.57
N MET A 58 -7.30 -2.14 -3.50
CA MET A 58 -7.04 -1.05 -2.56
C MET A 58 -8.35 -0.66 -1.89
N CYS A 59 -8.39 -0.61 -0.57
CA CYS A 59 -9.55 -0.11 0.15
C CYS A 59 -9.59 1.41 0.03
N VAL A 60 -10.63 1.92 -0.63
CA VAL A 60 -10.80 3.35 -0.93
C VAL A 60 -11.92 4.00 -0.11
N ALA A 61 -12.79 3.20 0.50
CA ALA A 61 -13.90 3.66 1.32
C ALA A 61 -14.40 2.51 2.20
N TYR A 62 -15.37 2.80 3.06
CA TYR A 62 -16.08 1.79 3.85
C TYR A 62 -17.58 1.90 3.64
N ASP A 63 -18.28 0.77 3.69
CA ASP A 63 -19.71 0.69 3.86
C ASP A 63 -20.02 0.43 5.34
N VAL A 64 -20.85 1.28 5.93
CA VAL A 64 -21.35 1.12 7.30
C VAL A 64 -22.87 1.18 7.25
N ASP A 65 -23.53 0.05 7.40
CA ASP A 65 -24.99 -0.10 7.37
C ASP A 65 -25.63 0.52 6.09
N GLY A 66 -24.96 0.39 4.93
CA GLY A 66 -25.42 0.91 3.65
C GLY A 66 -25.04 2.37 3.37
N VAL A 67 -24.29 3.01 4.27
CA VAL A 67 -23.77 4.36 4.09
C VAL A 67 -22.27 4.28 3.75
N ARG A 68 -21.87 4.97 2.66
CA ARG A 68 -20.47 5.05 2.25
C ARG A 68 -19.74 6.11 3.07
N TYR A 69 -18.60 5.72 3.62
CA TYR A 69 -17.65 6.57 4.32
C TYR A 69 -16.33 6.62 3.53
N ASP A 70 -15.92 7.80 3.09
CA ASP A 70 -14.62 8.03 2.43
C ASP A 70 -13.51 8.37 3.44
N TYR A 71 -13.72 8.08 4.71
CA TYR A 71 -12.79 8.28 5.82
C TYR A 71 -13.00 7.19 6.89
N ILE A 72 -12.03 7.06 7.80
CA ILE A 72 -12.13 6.11 8.91
C ILE A 72 -13.28 6.54 9.84
N PRO A 73 -14.25 5.67 10.13
CA PRO A 73 -15.27 5.97 11.11
C PRO A 73 -14.67 6.33 12.47
N SER A 74 -15.10 7.45 13.04
CA SER A 74 -14.52 7.98 14.27
C SER A 74 -15.04 7.29 15.53
N ASN A 75 -16.20 6.63 15.47
CA ASN A 75 -16.71 5.86 16.58
C ASN A 75 -16.43 4.37 16.41
N ILE A 76 -16.29 3.67 17.54
CA ILE A 76 -15.86 2.27 17.55
C ILE A 76 -16.94 1.32 17.02
N GLU A 77 -18.21 1.65 17.19
CA GLU A 77 -19.33 0.82 16.75
C GLU A 77 -19.40 0.77 15.22
N ASP A 78 -19.28 1.93 14.56
CA ASP A 78 -19.24 2.03 13.10
C ASP A 78 -17.96 1.39 12.55
N LEU A 79 -16.82 1.53 13.24
CA LEU A 79 -15.58 0.89 12.84
C LEU A 79 -15.70 -0.64 12.82
N TYR A 80 -16.39 -1.24 13.81
CA TYR A 80 -16.61 -2.69 13.82
C TYR A 80 -17.59 -3.16 12.73
N LYS A 81 -18.50 -2.32 12.29
CA LYS A 81 -19.43 -2.62 11.20
C LYS A 81 -18.85 -2.34 9.82
N ALA A 82 -17.79 -1.54 9.75
CA ALA A 82 -17.20 -1.07 8.51
C ALA A 82 -16.76 -2.24 7.61
N LYS A 83 -17.29 -2.27 6.40
CA LYS A 83 -16.92 -3.21 5.36
C LYS A 83 -16.11 -2.45 4.32
N PRO A 84 -14.89 -2.92 3.95
CA PRO A 84 -14.07 -2.21 2.99
C PRO A 84 -14.72 -2.22 1.59
N ILE A 85 -14.70 -1.07 0.94
CA ILE A 85 -15.00 -0.90 -0.47
C ILE A 85 -13.68 -0.85 -1.22
N TYR A 86 -13.49 -1.77 -2.17
CA TYR A 86 -12.24 -1.92 -2.89
C TYR A 86 -12.33 -1.33 -4.29
N GLU A 87 -11.27 -0.64 -4.70
CA GLU A 87 -10.91 -0.39 -6.08
C GLU A 87 -9.98 -1.52 -6.55
N GLU A 88 -10.19 -2.05 -7.75
CA GLU A 88 -9.43 -3.17 -8.30
C GLU A 88 -8.50 -2.68 -9.40
N PHE A 89 -7.27 -3.21 -9.43
CA PHE A 89 -6.22 -2.89 -10.37
C PHE A 89 -5.75 -4.16 -11.06
N ASP A 90 -5.42 -4.06 -12.33
CA ASP A 90 -4.64 -5.09 -12.97
C ASP A 90 -3.26 -5.17 -12.31
N GLY A 91 -2.85 -6.38 -11.97
CA GLY A 91 -1.53 -6.61 -11.40
C GLY A 91 -0.43 -6.65 -12.47
N TRP A 92 0.74 -7.08 -12.06
CA TRP A 92 1.88 -7.27 -12.95
C TRP A 92 2.54 -8.63 -12.68
N GLU A 93 3.00 -9.28 -13.74
CA GLU A 93 3.65 -10.60 -13.66
C GLU A 93 5.17 -10.48 -13.49
N GLU A 94 5.74 -9.33 -13.87
CA GLU A 94 7.16 -9.07 -13.85
C GLU A 94 7.72 -9.04 -12.42
N ASP A 95 8.89 -9.64 -12.22
CA ASP A 95 9.66 -9.48 -10.99
C ASP A 95 10.32 -8.10 -11.00
N ILE A 96 9.83 -7.21 -10.14
CA ILE A 96 10.35 -5.84 -10.03
C ILE A 96 11.55 -5.71 -9.08
N SER A 97 11.97 -6.78 -8.41
CA SER A 97 13.02 -6.74 -7.37
C SER A 97 14.39 -6.28 -7.87
N THR A 98 14.64 -6.39 -9.16
CA THR A 98 15.91 -5.99 -9.80
C THR A 98 15.87 -4.60 -10.43
N MET A 99 14.69 -3.99 -10.53
CA MET A 99 14.50 -2.68 -11.15
C MET A 99 15.08 -1.56 -10.29
N LYS A 100 15.68 -0.55 -10.95
CA LYS A 100 16.43 0.54 -10.28
C LYS A 100 15.83 1.91 -10.52
N THR A 101 14.98 2.06 -11.53
CA THR A 101 14.35 3.33 -11.87
C THR A 101 12.83 3.17 -11.97
N TYR A 102 12.12 4.29 -11.82
CA TYR A 102 10.66 4.30 -11.94
C TYR A 102 10.20 3.92 -13.36
N GLU A 103 10.98 4.29 -14.36
CA GLU A 103 10.69 4.03 -15.77
C GLU A 103 10.67 2.54 -16.10
N GLU A 104 11.50 1.74 -15.41
CA GLU A 104 11.57 0.29 -15.57
C GLU A 104 10.34 -0.44 -15.02
N LEU A 105 9.60 0.17 -14.09
CA LEU A 105 8.43 -0.45 -13.48
C LEU A 105 7.33 -0.71 -14.52
N PRO A 106 6.57 -1.82 -14.41
CA PRO A 106 5.40 -2.09 -15.24
C PRO A 106 4.35 -0.97 -15.17
N GLU A 107 3.65 -0.71 -16.26
CA GLU A 107 2.66 0.40 -16.30
C GLU A 107 1.51 0.19 -15.30
N ASN A 108 1.08 -1.06 -15.07
CA ASN A 108 0.08 -1.37 -14.05
C ASN A 108 0.59 -1.03 -12.64
N CYS A 109 1.86 -1.29 -12.36
CA CYS A 109 2.52 -0.90 -11.11
C CYS A 109 2.53 0.62 -10.94
N LYS A 110 2.90 1.37 -11.98
CA LYS A 110 2.86 2.84 -11.99
C LYS A 110 1.46 3.38 -11.78
N THR A 111 0.46 2.75 -12.40
CA THR A 111 -0.96 3.14 -12.24
C THR A 111 -1.42 2.96 -10.79
N TYR A 112 -1.06 1.86 -10.16
CA TYR A 112 -1.33 1.61 -8.75
C TYR A 112 -0.68 2.67 -7.84
N LEU A 113 0.60 3.01 -8.07
CA LEU A 113 1.34 4.02 -7.31
C LEU A 113 0.74 5.42 -7.49
N ARG A 114 0.44 5.83 -8.72
CA ARG A 114 -0.22 7.13 -9.00
C ARG A 114 -1.55 7.25 -8.27
N ARG A 115 -2.31 6.15 -8.21
CA ARG A 115 -3.60 6.16 -7.51
C ARG A 115 -3.45 6.32 -6.00
N ILE A 116 -2.39 5.77 -5.40
CA ILE A 116 -2.07 6.01 -3.98
C ILE A 116 -1.81 7.51 -3.74
N GLU A 117 -0.97 8.15 -4.57
CA GLU A 117 -0.68 9.59 -4.44
C GLU A 117 -1.94 10.45 -4.56
N GLU A 118 -2.79 10.16 -5.56
CA GLU A 118 -4.05 10.88 -5.77
C GLU A 118 -4.97 10.78 -4.54
N LEU A 119 -5.17 9.57 -4.01
CA LEU A 119 -6.09 9.34 -2.90
C LEU A 119 -5.53 9.81 -1.55
N CYS A 120 -4.22 9.77 -1.36
CA CYS A 120 -3.56 10.25 -0.14
C CYS A 120 -3.30 11.76 -0.16
N HIS A 121 -3.37 12.41 -1.32
CA HIS A 121 -2.95 13.81 -1.53
C HIS A 121 -1.50 14.05 -1.09
N THR A 122 -0.65 13.04 -1.21
CA THR A 122 0.74 13.06 -0.74
C THR A 122 1.59 12.29 -1.74
N ARG A 123 2.69 12.89 -2.17
CA ARG A 123 3.58 12.28 -3.18
C ARG A 123 4.36 11.09 -2.61
N ILE A 124 4.74 10.18 -3.48
CA ILE A 124 5.67 9.09 -3.15
C ILE A 124 7.08 9.55 -3.51
N SER A 125 7.99 9.55 -2.55
CA SER A 125 9.39 9.94 -2.76
C SER A 125 10.35 8.77 -2.91
N MET A 126 9.99 7.60 -2.37
CA MET A 126 10.79 6.40 -2.47
C MET A 126 9.91 5.14 -2.55
N ILE A 127 10.39 4.17 -3.32
CA ILE A 127 9.78 2.84 -3.45
C ILE A 127 10.87 1.81 -3.12
N SER A 128 10.56 0.86 -2.23
CA SER A 128 11.42 -0.30 -1.98
C SER A 128 10.85 -1.52 -2.68
N VAL A 129 11.68 -2.13 -3.53
CA VAL A 129 11.36 -3.30 -4.36
C VAL A 129 12.09 -4.57 -3.90
N GLY A 130 12.62 -4.56 -2.69
CA GLY A 130 13.30 -5.71 -2.09
C GLY A 130 13.88 -5.40 -0.72
N PRO A 131 14.41 -6.40 0.01
CA PRO A 131 14.89 -6.24 1.38
C PRO A 131 16.26 -5.55 1.49
N GLU A 132 17.01 -5.48 0.39
CA GLU A 132 18.38 -4.96 0.37
C GLU A 132 18.39 -3.43 0.33
N ARG A 133 19.43 -2.81 0.91
CA ARG A 133 19.58 -1.34 0.92
C ARG A 133 19.63 -0.71 -0.47
N ASN A 134 20.10 -1.46 -1.47
CA ASN A 134 20.21 -1.06 -2.87
C ASN A 134 18.94 -1.35 -3.69
N CYS A 135 17.87 -1.86 -3.06
CA CYS A 135 16.59 -2.13 -3.70
C CYS A 135 15.59 -0.98 -3.52
N ASN A 136 16.09 0.25 -3.48
CA ASN A 136 15.28 1.45 -3.37
C ASN A 136 15.34 2.27 -4.65
N ILE A 137 14.17 2.69 -5.13
CA ILE A 137 13.98 3.61 -6.24
C ILE A 137 13.60 4.96 -5.64
N TYR A 138 14.42 5.98 -5.85
CA TYR A 138 14.18 7.35 -5.38
C TYR A 138 13.52 8.17 -6.48
N LEU A 139 12.34 8.73 -6.20
CA LEU A 139 11.57 9.56 -7.13
C LEU A 139 11.83 11.05 -6.92
N HIS A 140 12.07 11.44 -5.66
CA HIS A 140 12.33 12.82 -5.26
C HIS A 140 13.37 12.86 -4.15
N GLU A 141 14.08 13.99 -4.03
CA GLU A 141 14.92 14.24 -2.84
C GLU A 141 14.03 14.39 -1.61
N MET A 142 14.24 13.54 -0.62
CA MET A 142 13.46 13.55 0.64
C MET A 142 13.94 14.59 1.64
N LEU A 143 15.22 14.99 1.55
CA LEU A 143 15.83 15.98 2.45
C LEU A 143 16.63 16.98 1.59
N LYS A 144 16.39 18.25 1.80
CA LYS A 144 17.25 19.35 1.40
C LYS A 144 17.91 19.93 2.63
#